data_85c03c3b1998381b8eb9c5055f3fcaa9
#
_entry.id   85c03c3b1998381b8eb9c5055f3fcaa9
#
_cell.length_a   1.000
_cell.length_b   1.000
_cell.length_c   1.000
_cell.angle_alpha   90.00
_cell.angle_beta   90.00
_cell.angle_gamma   90.00
#
_symmetry.space_group_name_H-M   'P 1'
#
loop_
_entity.id
_entity.type
_entity.pdbx_description
1 polymer ?
#
loop_
_entity_poly.entity_id
_entity_poly.type
_entity_poly.pdbx_seq_one_letter_code
_entity_poly.pdbx_strand_id
1 'polypeptide(L)'
;MKKLLITGGAGFIGSNLANFYSQQYQVFVIDDLSMGQVSNLQQNEQLVFIKGSVTDQQLLDEVLSKHSFEYIFHLAAVASVASSVAQPLETHEVNFLSVLKILESIKKYQKKLKRFVFASSAAVYGAEPTLPKRETSVICPLSPYAIDKFAAERYVLNEYHLHGVPTSAVRFFNVYGPNQNPASPYSGVLSILMDRYIQLEQGQASQFQIFGDGQQTRDFIYIEDVLTALDLVATKSEALGHVYNVGTEVAISLNQLIEEMNQLVGLSLPVSYQKERDGDIKYSLSDSSDLKGLGFSPVYSIQEGLQKYLKFTHNTQNR
;
A
#
# COMPACT_ATOMS: atom_id res chain seq x y z
N MET A 1 0.48 -27.58 -5.92
CA MET A 1 0.83 -26.21 -6.25
C MET A 1 1.16 -25.46 -4.98
N LYS A 2 2.09 -24.55 -5.03
CA LYS A 2 2.44 -23.67 -3.88
C LYS A 2 1.32 -22.67 -3.64
N LYS A 3 1.04 -22.38 -2.38
CA LYS A 3 -0.06 -21.50 -1.98
C LYS A 3 0.45 -20.23 -1.34
N LEU A 4 -0.27 -19.15 -1.56
CA LEU A 4 0.01 -17.83 -1.06
C LEU A 4 -1.30 -17.21 -0.54
N LEU A 5 -1.25 -16.47 0.55
CA LEU A 5 -2.38 -15.75 1.12
C LEU A 5 -2.14 -14.23 1.07
N ILE A 6 -3.14 -13.49 0.61
CA ILE A 6 -3.15 -12.04 0.64
C ILE A 6 -4.41 -11.58 1.36
N THR A 7 -4.27 -10.88 2.48
CA THR A 7 -5.38 -10.18 3.12
C THR A 7 -5.47 -8.76 2.56
N GLY A 8 -6.68 -8.23 2.40
CA GLY A 8 -6.90 -6.98 1.65
C GLY A 8 -6.63 -7.14 0.15
N GLY A 9 -6.78 -8.37 -0.36
CA GLY A 9 -6.36 -8.72 -1.70
C GLY A 9 -7.32 -8.29 -2.82
N ALA A 10 -8.50 -7.76 -2.52
CA ALA A 10 -9.39 -7.10 -3.49
C ALA A 10 -9.21 -5.58 -3.53
N GLY A 11 -8.37 -5.02 -2.64
CA GLY A 11 -7.97 -3.61 -2.62
C GLY A 11 -6.92 -3.28 -3.69
N PHE A 12 -6.42 -2.05 -3.66
CA PHE A 12 -5.48 -1.51 -4.65
C PHE A 12 -4.19 -2.36 -4.76
N ILE A 13 -3.33 -2.33 -3.74
CA ILE A 13 -2.04 -3.05 -3.78
C ILE A 13 -2.27 -4.56 -3.80
N GLY A 14 -3.23 -5.04 -3.00
CA GLY A 14 -3.52 -6.46 -2.86
C GLY A 14 -3.98 -7.13 -4.14
N SER A 15 -4.83 -6.48 -4.93
CA SER A 15 -5.32 -7.05 -6.21
C SER A 15 -4.23 -7.11 -7.27
N ASN A 16 -3.38 -6.08 -7.35
CA ASN A 16 -2.21 -6.12 -8.23
C ASN A 16 -1.25 -7.25 -7.84
N LEU A 17 -1.00 -7.43 -6.53
CA LEU A 17 -0.16 -8.51 -6.03
C LEU A 17 -0.79 -9.89 -6.27
N ALA A 18 -2.12 -10.03 -6.07
CA ALA A 18 -2.83 -11.27 -6.33
C ALA A 18 -2.76 -11.66 -7.81
N ASN A 19 -2.99 -10.71 -8.71
CA ASN A 19 -2.89 -10.91 -10.15
C ASN A 19 -1.46 -11.28 -10.58
N PHE A 20 -0.45 -10.63 -9.99
CA PHE A 20 0.97 -10.93 -10.23
C PHE A 20 1.33 -12.37 -9.86
N TYR A 21 1.00 -12.78 -8.64
CA TYR A 21 1.36 -14.12 -8.17
C TYR A 21 0.48 -15.26 -8.71
N SER A 22 -0.72 -14.97 -9.20
CA SER A 22 -1.62 -15.99 -9.76
C SER A 22 -1.05 -16.73 -10.99
N GLN A 23 0.03 -16.21 -11.58
CA GLN A 23 0.77 -16.88 -12.64
C GLN A 23 1.61 -18.08 -12.16
N GLN A 24 1.96 -18.12 -10.86
CA GLN A 24 2.92 -19.08 -10.30
C GLN A 24 2.41 -19.79 -9.05
N TYR A 25 1.42 -19.24 -8.35
CA TYR A 25 0.86 -19.73 -7.10
C TYR A 25 -0.64 -19.90 -7.18
N GLN A 26 -1.19 -20.80 -6.37
CA GLN A 26 -2.58 -20.70 -5.98
C GLN A 26 -2.71 -19.61 -4.91
N VAL A 27 -3.37 -18.51 -5.27
CA VAL A 27 -3.49 -17.32 -4.44
C VAL A 27 -4.83 -17.30 -3.74
N PHE A 28 -4.81 -17.29 -2.42
CA PHE A 28 -5.98 -17.09 -1.57
C PHE A 28 -6.06 -15.61 -1.20
N VAL A 29 -7.24 -15.03 -1.37
CA VAL A 29 -7.52 -13.64 -1.08
C VAL A 29 -8.59 -13.56 -0.01
N ILE A 30 -8.29 -12.93 1.13
CA ILE A 30 -9.30 -12.55 2.14
C ILE A 30 -9.53 -11.05 2.03
N ASP A 31 -10.80 -10.63 1.84
CA ASP A 31 -11.19 -9.23 1.77
C ASP A 31 -12.67 -9.09 2.18
N ASP A 32 -13.01 -8.10 2.99
CA ASP A 32 -14.39 -7.83 3.40
C ASP A 32 -15.16 -6.95 2.42
N LEU A 33 -14.45 -6.43 1.40
CA LEU A 33 -14.96 -5.53 0.38
C LEU A 33 -15.40 -4.16 0.91
N SER A 34 -14.91 -3.78 2.11
CA SER A 34 -15.15 -2.42 2.64
C SER A 34 -14.56 -1.34 1.72
N MET A 35 -13.45 -1.63 1.05
CA MET A 35 -12.78 -0.74 0.10
C MET A 35 -12.39 -1.45 -1.20
N GLY A 36 -12.18 -2.76 -1.16
CA GLY A 36 -11.83 -3.60 -2.29
C GLY A 36 -13.01 -3.90 -3.20
N GLN A 37 -12.71 -4.34 -4.41
CA GLN A 37 -13.70 -4.80 -5.39
C GLN A 37 -13.23 -6.10 -6.02
N VAL A 38 -14.13 -7.09 -6.10
CA VAL A 38 -13.80 -8.39 -6.74
C VAL A 38 -13.41 -8.21 -8.20
N SER A 39 -13.96 -7.18 -8.88
CA SER A 39 -13.59 -6.83 -10.26
C SER A 39 -12.13 -6.43 -10.46
N ASN A 40 -11.40 -6.08 -9.39
CA ASN A 40 -9.96 -5.84 -9.45
C ASN A 40 -9.14 -7.13 -9.62
N LEU A 41 -9.74 -8.27 -9.30
CA LEU A 41 -9.12 -9.58 -9.45
C LEU A 41 -9.38 -10.13 -10.86
N GLN A 42 -8.31 -10.59 -11.51
CA GLN A 42 -8.45 -11.25 -12.81
C GLN A 42 -9.23 -12.57 -12.64
N GLN A 43 -10.06 -12.90 -13.63
CA GLN A 43 -10.69 -14.23 -13.69
C GLN A 43 -9.60 -15.27 -13.99
N ASN A 44 -9.22 -16.00 -12.95
CA ASN A 44 -8.15 -16.98 -13.00
C ASN A 44 -8.47 -18.11 -11.99
N GLU A 45 -8.42 -19.36 -12.46
CA GLU A 45 -8.66 -20.55 -11.60
C GLU A 45 -7.67 -20.67 -10.44
N GLN A 46 -6.55 -19.96 -10.50
CA GLN A 46 -5.56 -19.92 -9.42
C GLN A 46 -5.91 -18.91 -8.31
N LEU A 47 -6.93 -18.05 -8.51
CA LEU A 47 -7.39 -17.09 -7.53
C LEU A 47 -8.60 -17.65 -6.76
N VAL A 48 -8.44 -17.79 -5.45
CA VAL A 48 -9.51 -18.20 -4.53
C VAL A 48 -9.89 -17.01 -3.67
N PHE A 49 -11.06 -16.43 -3.94
CA PHE A 49 -11.57 -15.30 -3.16
C PHE A 49 -12.42 -15.80 -1.99
N ILE A 50 -12.12 -15.29 -0.81
CA ILE A 50 -12.82 -15.56 0.45
C ILE A 50 -13.31 -14.22 1.00
N LYS A 51 -14.62 -14.00 0.98
CA LYS A 51 -15.23 -12.80 1.56
C LYS A 51 -15.23 -12.90 3.08
N GLY A 52 -14.54 -11.99 3.75
CA GLY A 52 -14.50 -11.92 5.21
C GLY A 52 -13.50 -10.91 5.74
N SER A 53 -13.66 -10.56 7.01
CA SER A 53 -12.78 -9.59 7.68
C SER A 53 -11.60 -10.29 8.35
N VAL A 54 -10.45 -9.61 8.34
CA VAL A 54 -9.26 -10.03 9.11
C VAL A 54 -9.45 -9.90 10.63
N THR A 55 -10.53 -9.27 11.07
CA THR A 55 -10.90 -9.21 12.50
C THR A 55 -11.60 -10.48 12.97
N ASP A 56 -12.06 -11.35 12.05
CA ASP A 56 -12.70 -12.61 12.35
C ASP A 56 -11.66 -13.71 12.61
N GLN A 57 -11.45 -14.02 13.90
CA GLN A 57 -10.50 -15.05 14.34
C GLN A 57 -10.88 -16.45 13.83
N GLN A 58 -12.18 -16.75 13.77
CA GLN A 58 -12.64 -18.07 13.33
C GLN A 58 -12.32 -18.29 11.84
N LEU A 59 -12.54 -17.28 11.02
CA LEU A 59 -12.18 -17.31 9.60
C LEU A 59 -10.67 -17.49 9.41
N LEU A 60 -9.84 -16.72 10.14
CA LEU A 60 -8.39 -16.86 10.08
C LEU A 60 -7.92 -18.26 10.46
N ASP A 61 -8.43 -18.80 11.57
CA ASP A 61 -8.10 -20.15 12.03
C ASP A 61 -8.56 -21.22 11.04
N GLU A 62 -9.74 -21.06 10.44
CA GLU A 62 -10.25 -21.98 9.43
C GLU A 62 -9.34 -22.01 8.19
N VAL A 63 -9.00 -20.84 7.62
CA VAL A 63 -8.17 -20.74 6.41
C VAL A 63 -6.76 -21.25 6.69
N LEU A 64 -6.14 -20.81 7.78
CA LEU A 64 -4.76 -21.14 8.12
C LEU A 64 -4.58 -22.58 8.60
N SER A 65 -5.60 -23.23 9.17
CA SER A 65 -5.54 -24.64 9.53
C SER A 65 -5.73 -25.58 8.34
N LYS A 66 -6.57 -25.21 7.36
CA LYS A 66 -6.86 -26.03 6.18
C LYS A 66 -5.79 -25.96 5.08
N HIS A 67 -5.02 -24.88 5.04
CA HIS A 67 -4.05 -24.62 3.98
C HIS A 67 -2.67 -24.31 4.53
N SER A 68 -1.63 -24.85 3.90
CA SER A 68 -0.22 -24.49 4.18
C SER A 68 0.25 -23.49 3.13
N PHE A 69 0.62 -22.29 3.58
CA PHE A 69 1.07 -21.20 2.72
C PHE A 69 2.60 -21.09 2.73
N GLU A 70 3.20 -20.80 1.57
CA GLU A 70 4.61 -20.42 1.50
C GLU A 70 4.82 -18.96 1.94
N TYR A 71 3.92 -18.08 1.47
CA TYR A 71 3.96 -16.65 1.77
C TYR A 71 2.58 -16.16 2.21
N ILE A 72 2.58 -15.21 3.13
CA ILE A 72 1.39 -14.48 3.57
C ILE A 72 1.70 -13.00 3.50
N PHE A 73 0.92 -12.24 2.73
CA PHE A 73 0.99 -10.78 2.67
C PHE A 73 -0.21 -10.18 3.39
N HIS A 74 0.04 -9.44 4.45
CA HIS A 74 -1.00 -8.78 5.22
C HIS A 74 -1.10 -7.32 4.80
N LEU A 75 -2.02 -7.05 3.86
CA LEU A 75 -2.26 -5.73 3.27
C LEU A 75 -3.61 -5.14 3.72
N ALA A 76 -4.48 -5.93 4.37
CA ALA A 76 -5.75 -5.46 4.91
C ALA A 76 -5.52 -4.35 5.94
N ALA A 77 -6.16 -3.22 5.74
CA ALA A 77 -6.09 -2.07 6.64
C ALA A 77 -7.17 -1.03 6.30
N VAL A 78 -7.59 -0.27 7.30
CA VAL A 78 -8.22 1.04 7.11
C VAL A 78 -7.09 2.01 6.80
N ALA A 79 -6.86 2.32 5.51
CA ALA A 79 -5.70 3.08 5.03
C ALA A 79 -5.90 4.61 5.08
N SER A 80 -6.76 5.11 5.96
CA SER A 80 -7.12 6.50 6.07
C SER A 80 -6.70 7.11 7.39
N VAL A 81 -5.89 8.16 7.33
CA VAL A 81 -5.58 9.00 8.48
C VAL A 81 -6.87 9.66 9.00
N ALA A 82 -7.70 10.24 8.13
CA ALA A 82 -8.92 10.92 8.52
C ALA A 82 -9.92 9.97 9.21
N SER A 83 -10.12 8.76 8.68
CA SER A 83 -10.98 7.77 9.33
C SER A 83 -10.44 7.29 10.66
N SER A 84 -9.13 7.15 10.79
CA SER A 84 -8.52 6.76 12.05
C SER A 84 -8.73 7.80 13.16
N VAL A 85 -8.82 9.09 12.80
CA VAL A 85 -9.14 10.16 13.74
C VAL A 85 -10.64 10.15 14.09
N ALA A 86 -11.51 9.91 13.11
CA ALA A 86 -12.96 9.88 13.32
C ALA A 86 -13.44 8.61 14.04
N GLN A 87 -12.81 7.47 13.76
CA GLN A 87 -13.20 6.15 14.26
C GLN A 87 -11.96 5.36 14.73
N PRO A 88 -11.30 5.82 15.81
CA PRO A 88 -10.01 5.24 16.24
C PRO A 88 -10.13 3.79 16.72
N LEU A 89 -11.22 3.41 17.38
CA LEU A 89 -11.41 2.04 17.88
C LEU A 89 -11.60 1.04 16.73
N GLU A 90 -12.43 1.36 15.75
CA GLU A 90 -12.64 0.51 14.58
C GLU A 90 -11.36 0.37 13.76
N THR A 91 -10.63 1.48 13.61
CA THR A 91 -9.31 1.45 12.94
C THR A 91 -8.32 0.56 13.69
N HIS A 92 -8.26 0.67 15.01
CA HIS A 92 -7.39 -0.15 15.87
C HIS A 92 -7.70 -1.65 15.75
N GLU A 93 -8.97 -2.04 15.72
CA GLU A 93 -9.40 -3.42 15.52
C GLU A 93 -8.85 -3.99 14.21
N VAL A 94 -8.93 -3.22 13.12
CA VAL A 94 -8.50 -3.67 11.79
C VAL A 94 -6.97 -3.56 11.63
N ASN A 95 -6.34 -2.45 12.07
CA ASN A 95 -4.95 -2.17 11.74
C ASN A 95 -3.95 -2.78 12.73
N PHE A 96 -4.37 -3.06 13.95
CA PHE A 96 -3.50 -3.59 14.99
C PHE A 96 -3.97 -4.94 15.55
N LEU A 97 -5.19 -5.05 16.08
CA LEU A 97 -5.63 -6.29 16.72
C LEU A 97 -5.73 -7.46 15.72
N SER A 98 -6.12 -7.19 14.47
CA SER A 98 -6.13 -8.21 13.42
C SER A 98 -4.73 -8.80 13.16
N VAL A 99 -3.68 -7.95 13.26
CA VAL A 99 -2.29 -8.40 13.09
C VAL A 99 -1.88 -9.36 14.20
N LEU A 100 -2.26 -9.09 15.44
CA LEU A 100 -2.02 -10.03 16.54
C LEU A 100 -2.76 -11.35 16.32
N LYS A 101 -4.03 -11.28 15.91
CA LYS A 101 -4.87 -12.46 15.62
C LYS A 101 -4.24 -13.34 14.54
N ILE A 102 -3.81 -12.77 13.42
CA ILE A 102 -3.21 -13.57 12.34
C ILE A 102 -1.85 -14.14 12.74
N LEU A 103 -1.03 -13.41 13.50
CA LEU A 103 0.25 -13.92 14.01
C LEU A 103 0.07 -15.13 14.96
N GLU A 104 -0.93 -15.08 15.84
CA GLU A 104 -1.28 -16.23 16.70
C GLU A 104 -1.70 -17.44 15.87
N SER A 105 -2.56 -17.26 14.87
CA SER A 105 -2.96 -18.33 13.95
C SER A 105 -1.77 -18.87 13.13
N ILE A 106 -0.86 -18.01 12.71
CA ILE A 106 0.38 -18.42 12.00
C ILE A 106 1.24 -19.30 12.91
N LYS A 107 1.49 -18.89 14.15
CA LYS A 107 2.25 -19.70 15.12
C LYS A 107 1.65 -21.08 15.31
N LYS A 108 0.33 -21.16 15.36
CA LYS A 108 -0.40 -22.39 15.58
C LYS A 108 -0.39 -23.32 14.37
N TYR A 109 -0.62 -22.80 13.16
CA TYR A 109 -0.94 -23.61 11.99
C TYR A 109 0.11 -23.61 10.87
N GLN A 110 0.97 -22.57 10.75
CA GLN A 110 1.80 -22.35 9.57
C GLN A 110 3.28 -22.71 9.77
N LYS A 111 3.55 -23.97 10.09
CA LYS A 111 4.91 -24.48 10.40
C LYS A 111 5.89 -24.47 9.20
N LYS A 112 5.39 -24.33 7.97
CA LYS A 112 6.18 -24.32 6.74
C LYS A 112 6.18 -22.94 6.07
N LEU A 113 5.69 -21.91 6.73
CA LEU A 113 5.68 -20.55 6.23
C LEU A 113 7.13 -20.09 5.95
N LYS A 114 7.35 -19.50 4.78
CA LYS A 114 8.66 -18.93 4.42
C LYS A 114 8.74 -17.44 4.76
N ARG A 115 7.62 -16.71 4.63
CA ARG A 115 7.56 -15.32 5.02
C ARG A 115 6.13 -14.85 5.26
N PHE A 116 5.96 -14.08 6.34
CA PHE A 116 4.85 -13.16 6.55
C PHE A 116 5.34 -11.74 6.30
N VAL A 117 4.76 -11.06 5.32
CA VAL A 117 5.09 -9.67 4.98
C VAL A 117 3.96 -8.75 5.43
N PHE A 118 4.31 -7.77 6.27
CA PHE A 118 3.37 -6.79 6.79
C PHE A 118 3.50 -5.44 6.05
N ALA A 119 2.37 -4.89 5.63
CA ALA A 119 2.29 -3.54 5.08
C ALA A 119 2.22 -2.49 6.20
N SER A 120 3.37 -1.93 6.53
CA SER A 120 3.51 -0.70 7.31
C SER A 120 3.40 0.53 6.40
N SER A 121 3.74 1.72 6.88
CA SER A 121 3.56 2.97 6.17
C SER A 121 4.64 3.99 6.52
N ALA A 122 5.03 4.84 5.58
CA ALA A 122 5.87 6.01 5.84
C ALA A 122 5.22 7.01 6.82
N ALA A 123 3.90 6.92 7.04
CA ALA A 123 3.19 7.74 8.03
C ALA A 123 3.73 7.55 9.47
N VAL A 124 4.42 6.44 9.76
CA VAL A 124 5.03 6.17 11.08
C VAL A 124 6.10 7.20 11.44
N TYR A 125 6.77 7.78 10.45
CA TYR A 125 7.78 8.83 10.68
C TYR A 125 7.17 10.14 11.19
N GLY A 126 5.94 10.46 10.77
CA GLY A 126 5.16 11.59 11.27
C GLY A 126 5.91 12.92 11.23
N ALA A 127 6.08 13.54 12.41
CA ALA A 127 6.70 14.88 12.56
C ALA A 127 8.24 14.86 12.56
N GLU A 128 8.89 13.73 12.40
CA GLU A 128 10.35 13.66 12.34
C GLU A 128 10.87 14.53 11.17
N PRO A 129 11.79 15.50 11.39
CA PRO A 129 12.10 16.52 10.39
C PRO A 129 13.17 16.13 9.37
N THR A 130 14.00 15.11 9.64
CA THR A 130 15.15 14.79 8.77
C THR A 130 14.72 14.08 7.49
N LEU A 131 15.42 14.35 6.40
CA LEU A 131 15.22 13.73 5.10
C LEU A 131 16.58 13.35 4.49
N PRO A 132 16.63 12.27 3.70
CA PRO A 132 15.57 11.29 3.47
C PRO A 132 15.30 10.42 4.70
N LYS A 133 14.09 9.81 4.76
CA LYS A 133 13.69 8.90 5.85
C LYS A 133 14.36 7.56 5.70
N ARG A 134 15.07 7.14 6.75
CA ARG A 134 15.69 5.82 6.88
C ARG A 134 14.85 4.95 7.81
N GLU A 135 15.02 3.64 7.71
CA GLU A 135 14.37 2.69 8.63
C GLU A 135 14.76 2.96 10.10
N THR A 136 15.94 3.52 10.31
CA THR A 136 16.49 3.93 11.62
C THR A 136 16.08 5.33 12.06
N SER A 137 15.39 6.12 11.22
CA SER A 137 14.87 7.44 11.61
C SER A 137 13.93 7.34 12.79
N VAL A 138 13.90 8.39 13.60
CA VAL A 138 13.02 8.46 14.79
C VAL A 138 11.56 8.35 14.34
N ILE A 139 10.79 7.53 15.05
CA ILE A 139 9.36 7.34 14.80
C ILE A 139 8.58 8.35 15.65
N CYS A 140 7.79 9.20 14.98
CA CYS A 140 7.02 10.26 15.63
C CYS A 140 5.61 10.38 15.00
N PRO A 141 4.75 9.35 15.13
CA PRO A 141 3.47 9.25 14.45
C PRO A 141 2.49 10.34 14.93
N LEU A 142 1.72 10.92 13.97
CA LEU A 142 0.79 12.03 14.21
C LEU A 142 -0.69 11.61 14.18
N SER A 143 -0.99 10.33 14.00
CA SER A 143 -2.38 9.87 13.87
C SER A 143 -2.55 8.46 14.45
N PRO A 144 -3.78 8.09 14.84
CA PRO A 144 -4.09 6.71 15.26
C PRO A 144 -3.67 5.67 14.21
N TYR A 145 -3.90 5.94 12.92
CA TYR A 145 -3.42 5.10 11.82
C TYR A 145 -1.91 4.84 11.89
N ALA A 146 -1.12 5.90 12.04
CA ALA A 146 0.34 5.77 12.07
C ALA A 146 0.84 5.07 13.34
N ILE A 147 0.18 5.32 14.48
CA ILE A 147 0.46 4.63 15.75
C ILE A 147 0.19 3.14 15.61
N ASP A 148 -0.97 2.76 15.08
CA ASP A 148 -1.36 1.35 14.89
C ASP A 148 -0.42 0.63 13.93
N LYS A 149 -0.07 1.27 12.80
CA LYS A 149 0.89 0.70 11.84
C LYS A 149 2.25 0.47 12.47
N PHE A 150 2.76 1.41 13.25
CA PHE A 150 4.04 1.24 13.94
C PHE A 150 3.97 0.17 15.04
N ALA A 151 2.93 0.17 15.86
CA ALA A 151 2.74 -0.85 16.89
C ALA A 151 2.67 -2.25 16.27
N ALA A 152 1.86 -2.44 15.22
CA ALA A 152 1.75 -3.70 14.50
C ALA A 152 3.10 -4.13 13.87
N GLU A 153 3.83 -3.20 13.23
CA GLU A 153 5.18 -3.44 12.69
C GLU A 153 6.12 -3.98 13.76
N ARG A 154 6.11 -3.38 14.96
CA ARG A 154 6.98 -3.84 16.07
C ARG A 154 6.62 -5.23 16.55
N TYR A 155 5.33 -5.57 16.65
CA TYR A 155 4.90 -6.93 16.97
C TYR A 155 5.34 -7.92 15.89
N VAL A 156 5.12 -7.60 14.62
CA VAL A 156 5.51 -8.45 13.49
C VAL A 156 7.01 -8.77 13.53
N LEU A 157 7.87 -7.76 13.67
CA LEU A 157 9.32 -7.96 13.69
C LEU A 157 9.78 -8.73 14.93
N ASN A 158 9.15 -8.47 16.10
CA ASN A 158 9.48 -9.19 17.33
C ASN A 158 9.07 -10.66 17.29
N GLU A 159 8.05 -11.05 16.53
CA GLU A 159 7.69 -12.46 16.36
C GLU A 159 8.80 -13.29 15.74
N TYR A 160 9.62 -12.71 14.87
CA TYR A 160 10.82 -13.36 14.37
C TYR A 160 11.86 -13.59 15.48
N HIS A 161 12.16 -12.55 16.26
CA HIS A 161 13.17 -12.61 17.31
C HIS A 161 12.77 -13.49 18.50
N LEU A 162 11.49 -13.44 18.88
CA LEU A 162 11.00 -14.14 20.08
C LEU A 162 10.55 -15.58 19.79
N HIS A 163 9.98 -15.82 18.62
CA HIS A 163 9.30 -17.08 18.30
C HIS A 163 9.79 -17.75 17.00
N GLY A 164 10.72 -17.13 16.28
CA GLY A 164 11.23 -17.66 15.01
C GLY A 164 10.21 -17.66 13.87
N VAL A 165 9.12 -16.90 13.99
CA VAL A 165 8.16 -16.73 12.89
C VAL A 165 8.83 -15.92 11.79
N PRO A 166 8.92 -16.41 10.55
CA PRO A 166 9.64 -15.72 9.49
C PRO A 166 8.88 -14.49 9.01
N THR A 167 9.12 -13.35 9.63
CA THR A 167 8.42 -12.09 9.35
C THR A 167 9.34 -11.04 8.71
N SER A 168 8.73 -10.11 7.98
CA SER A 168 9.32 -8.86 7.51
C SER A 168 8.24 -7.81 7.38
N ALA A 169 8.62 -6.54 7.28
CA ALA A 169 7.69 -5.44 7.05
C ALA A 169 8.18 -4.50 5.96
N VAL A 170 7.26 -3.75 5.36
CA VAL A 170 7.55 -2.71 4.38
C VAL A 170 6.85 -1.41 4.78
N ARG A 171 7.53 -0.28 4.71
CA ARG A 171 6.96 1.07 4.89
C ARG A 171 6.73 1.68 3.52
N PHE A 172 5.50 1.60 3.04
CA PHE A 172 5.16 2.19 1.75
C PHE A 172 5.19 3.71 1.82
N PHE A 173 5.83 4.32 0.84
CA PHE A 173 5.68 5.73 0.52
C PHE A 173 4.43 5.91 -0.37
N ASN A 174 4.37 6.91 -1.22
CA ASN A 174 3.13 7.21 -1.95
C ASN A 174 2.95 6.28 -3.16
N VAL A 175 2.36 5.10 -2.93
CA VAL A 175 2.07 4.14 -4.01
C VAL A 175 0.95 4.66 -4.90
N TYR A 176 1.07 4.49 -6.22
CA TYR A 176 0.04 4.84 -7.20
C TYR A 176 -0.04 3.82 -8.35
N GLY A 177 -1.18 3.77 -9.04
CA GLY A 177 -1.37 2.94 -10.23
C GLY A 177 -2.76 2.32 -10.37
N PRO A 178 -2.91 1.33 -11.26
CA PRO A 178 -4.13 0.58 -11.53
C PRO A 178 -4.86 0.07 -10.29
N ASN A 179 -6.19 0.04 -10.35
CA ASN A 179 -7.11 -0.40 -9.27
C ASN A 179 -7.16 0.52 -8.03
N GLN A 180 -6.49 1.67 -8.06
CA GLN A 180 -6.65 2.67 -7.01
C GLN A 180 -8.01 3.38 -7.20
N ASN A 181 -8.88 3.30 -6.18
CA ASN A 181 -10.23 3.85 -6.27
C ASN A 181 -10.22 5.37 -6.02
N PRO A 182 -10.51 6.23 -7.03
CA PRO A 182 -10.52 7.69 -6.85
C PRO A 182 -11.68 8.20 -6.00
N ALA A 183 -12.78 7.47 -5.93
CA ALA A 183 -13.96 7.83 -5.15
C ALA A 183 -13.81 7.48 -3.66
N SER A 184 -12.77 6.78 -3.29
CA SER A 184 -12.50 6.47 -1.88
C SER A 184 -12.16 7.75 -1.11
N PRO A 185 -12.70 7.95 0.10
CA PRO A 185 -12.27 9.04 0.98
C PRO A 185 -10.80 8.93 1.39
N TYR A 186 -10.14 7.81 1.03
CA TYR A 186 -8.75 7.47 1.32
C TYR A 186 -7.84 7.56 0.09
N SER A 187 -8.37 8.07 -1.01
CA SER A 187 -7.68 8.15 -2.28
C SER A 187 -6.41 8.99 -2.18
N GLY A 188 -5.32 8.45 -2.67
CA GLY A 188 -4.09 9.21 -2.84
C GLY A 188 -4.30 10.35 -3.86
N VAL A 189 -3.53 11.42 -3.72
CA VAL A 189 -3.61 12.60 -4.58
C VAL A 189 -3.58 12.25 -6.07
N LEU A 190 -2.78 11.26 -6.47
CA LEU A 190 -2.64 10.84 -7.88
C LEU A 190 -3.90 10.20 -8.45
N SER A 191 -4.64 9.40 -7.68
CA SER A 191 -5.88 8.81 -8.18
C SER A 191 -6.99 9.87 -8.36
N ILE A 192 -7.03 10.86 -7.46
CA ILE A 192 -7.96 11.98 -7.58
C ILE A 192 -7.59 12.84 -8.80
N LEU A 193 -6.29 13.15 -8.98
CA LEU A 193 -5.82 13.88 -10.16
C LEU A 193 -6.18 13.14 -11.44
N MET A 194 -5.90 11.85 -11.53
CA MET A 194 -6.22 11.02 -12.69
C MET A 194 -7.72 11.09 -13.03
N ASP A 195 -8.59 10.96 -12.04
CA ASP A 195 -10.05 11.09 -12.21
C ASP A 195 -10.43 12.48 -12.75
N ARG A 196 -9.82 13.56 -12.25
CA ARG A 196 -10.07 14.93 -12.71
C ARG A 196 -9.66 15.15 -14.17
N TYR A 197 -8.52 14.58 -14.58
CA TYR A 197 -8.09 14.66 -15.99
C TYR A 197 -9.01 13.85 -16.92
N ILE A 198 -9.44 12.69 -16.51
CA ILE A 198 -10.41 11.89 -17.29
C ILE A 198 -11.74 12.64 -17.47
N GLN A 199 -12.26 13.28 -16.41
CA GLN A 199 -13.47 14.12 -16.51
C GLN A 199 -13.25 15.29 -17.50
N LEU A 200 -12.06 15.91 -17.46
CA LEU A 200 -11.70 17.01 -18.37
C LEU A 200 -11.62 16.54 -19.83
N GLU A 201 -11.02 15.38 -20.11
CA GLU A 201 -10.99 14.76 -21.45
C GLU A 201 -12.39 14.46 -22.00
N GLN A 202 -13.33 14.12 -21.11
CA GLN A 202 -14.76 13.90 -21.46
C GLN A 202 -15.55 15.20 -21.64
N GLY A 203 -14.91 16.38 -21.58
CA GLY A 203 -15.55 17.69 -21.70
C GLY A 203 -16.37 18.09 -20.48
N GLN A 204 -16.18 17.43 -19.33
CA GLN A 204 -16.83 17.78 -18.08
C GLN A 204 -16.06 18.90 -17.38
N ALA A 205 -16.80 19.76 -16.65
CA ALA A 205 -16.16 20.75 -15.78
C ALA A 205 -15.43 20.03 -14.63
N SER A 206 -14.12 20.18 -14.56
CA SER A 206 -13.29 19.56 -13.56
C SER A 206 -12.29 20.54 -12.98
N GLN A 207 -12.04 20.45 -11.68
CA GLN A 207 -11.11 21.31 -10.95
C GLN A 207 -10.40 20.51 -9.85
N PHE A 208 -9.15 20.86 -9.58
CA PHE A 208 -8.40 20.27 -8.46
C PHE A 208 -8.16 21.32 -7.36
N GLN A 209 -8.33 20.91 -6.10
CA GLN A 209 -8.05 21.75 -4.94
C GLN A 209 -6.73 21.34 -4.29
N ILE A 210 -5.81 22.30 -4.18
CA ILE A 210 -4.56 22.16 -3.43
C ILE A 210 -4.75 22.83 -2.07
N PHE A 211 -4.40 22.11 -1.01
CA PHE A 211 -4.29 22.68 0.33
C PHE A 211 -2.85 23.12 0.54
N GLY A 212 -2.63 24.40 0.87
CA GLY A 212 -1.31 25.05 0.90
C GLY A 212 -0.91 25.64 -0.46
N ASP A 213 0.39 25.78 -0.67
CA ASP A 213 1.00 26.42 -1.84
C ASP A 213 1.36 25.44 -2.99
N GLY A 214 1.09 24.15 -2.82
CA GLY A 214 1.42 23.10 -3.78
C GLY A 214 2.91 22.72 -3.81
N GLN A 215 3.73 23.29 -2.92
CA GLN A 215 5.16 22.96 -2.81
C GLN A 215 5.43 21.75 -1.89
N GLN A 216 4.39 21.18 -1.27
CA GLN A 216 4.53 19.94 -0.52
C GLN A 216 5.00 18.81 -1.43
N THR A 217 6.06 18.11 -1.02
CA THR A 217 6.66 17.05 -1.83
C THR A 217 6.30 15.66 -1.33
N ARG A 218 6.23 14.72 -2.25
CA ARG A 218 6.02 13.29 -1.97
C ARG A 218 6.97 12.46 -2.84
N ASP A 219 7.32 11.31 -2.30
CA ASP A 219 8.00 10.24 -3.03
C ASP A 219 6.93 9.29 -3.55
N PHE A 220 6.68 9.34 -4.85
CA PHE A 220 5.69 8.50 -5.51
C PHE A 220 6.34 7.28 -6.14
N ILE A 221 5.78 6.11 -5.86
CA ILE A 221 6.25 4.84 -6.42
C ILE A 221 5.13 4.13 -7.18
N TYR A 222 5.44 3.71 -8.41
CA TYR A 222 4.48 2.99 -9.25
C TYR A 222 4.26 1.57 -8.74
N ILE A 223 3.03 1.07 -8.86
CA ILE A 223 2.62 -0.23 -8.30
C ILE A 223 3.50 -1.40 -8.74
N GLU A 224 3.97 -1.45 -9.98
CA GLU A 224 4.80 -2.56 -10.48
C GLU A 224 6.16 -2.62 -9.75
N ASP A 225 6.75 -1.48 -9.39
CA ASP A 225 7.96 -1.44 -8.55
C ASP A 225 7.66 -1.93 -7.13
N VAL A 226 6.47 -1.61 -6.60
CA VAL A 226 6.03 -2.11 -5.28
C VAL A 226 5.89 -3.63 -5.29
N LEU A 227 5.36 -4.23 -6.38
CA LEU A 227 5.26 -5.69 -6.50
C LEU A 227 6.66 -6.34 -6.48
N THR A 228 7.63 -5.72 -7.17
CA THR A 228 9.03 -6.17 -7.16
C THR A 228 9.64 -6.07 -5.76
N ALA A 229 9.39 -4.97 -5.04
CA ALA A 229 9.85 -4.79 -3.67
C ALA A 229 9.26 -5.85 -2.73
N LEU A 230 7.95 -6.12 -2.83
CA LEU A 230 7.27 -7.13 -2.03
C LEU A 230 7.81 -8.54 -2.31
N ASP A 231 8.09 -8.87 -3.57
CA ASP A 231 8.69 -10.16 -3.94
C ASP A 231 10.09 -10.32 -3.35
N LEU A 232 10.95 -9.31 -3.44
CA LEU A 232 12.28 -9.33 -2.84
C LEU A 232 12.21 -9.51 -1.31
N VAL A 233 11.37 -8.74 -0.63
CA VAL A 233 11.19 -8.84 0.83
C VAL A 233 10.63 -10.21 1.23
N ALA A 234 9.77 -10.82 0.42
CA ALA A 234 9.23 -12.15 0.69
C ALA A 234 10.26 -13.26 0.47
N THR A 235 11.13 -13.13 -0.54
CA THR A 235 11.96 -14.25 -1.02
C THR A 235 13.40 -14.21 -0.52
N LYS A 236 13.97 -13.02 -0.26
CA LYS A 236 15.36 -12.89 0.18
C LYS A 236 15.52 -13.25 1.65
N SER A 237 16.49 -14.10 1.98
CA SER A 237 16.80 -14.52 3.36
C SER A 237 17.21 -13.34 4.26
N GLU A 238 17.91 -12.38 3.69
CA GLU A 238 18.41 -11.17 4.36
C GLU A 238 17.28 -10.26 4.86
N ALA A 239 16.07 -10.43 4.32
CA ALA A 239 14.91 -9.65 4.74
C ALA A 239 14.23 -10.15 6.02
N LEU A 240 14.64 -11.32 6.55
CA LEU A 240 14.07 -11.90 7.78
C LEU A 240 14.26 -10.97 8.99
N GLY A 241 13.15 -10.62 9.66
CA GLY A 241 13.16 -9.79 10.86
C GLY A 241 13.41 -8.31 10.62
N HIS A 242 13.42 -7.86 9.36
CA HIS A 242 13.72 -6.47 8.99
C HIS A 242 12.51 -5.75 8.40
N VAL A 243 12.57 -4.42 8.44
CA VAL A 243 11.64 -3.49 7.78
C VAL A 243 12.38 -2.74 6.67
N TYR A 244 11.68 -2.41 5.59
CA TYR A 244 12.24 -1.74 4.43
C TYR A 244 11.36 -0.57 3.98
N ASN A 245 11.97 0.57 3.68
CA ASN A 245 11.30 1.67 2.99
C ASN A 245 11.10 1.31 1.52
N VAL A 246 9.87 1.50 1.03
CA VAL A 246 9.51 1.26 -0.36
C VAL A 246 9.13 2.59 -1.01
N GLY A 247 10.08 3.20 -1.67
CA GLY A 247 10.00 4.46 -2.39
C GLY A 247 11.06 4.55 -3.48
N THR A 248 11.08 5.67 -4.20
CA THR A 248 11.96 5.88 -5.37
C THR A 248 13.19 6.73 -5.04
N GLU A 249 13.21 7.39 -3.87
CA GLU A 249 14.19 8.44 -3.49
C GLU A 249 14.10 9.68 -4.37
N VAL A 250 12.96 9.89 -5.04
CA VAL A 250 12.69 11.08 -5.86
C VAL A 250 11.47 11.81 -5.29
N ALA A 251 11.71 13.05 -4.85
CA ALA A 251 10.63 13.92 -4.37
C ALA A 251 10.09 14.78 -5.50
N ILE A 252 8.76 14.82 -5.64
CA ILE A 252 8.08 15.71 -6.58
C ILE A 252 7.03 16.54 -5.83
N SER A 253 6.91 17.85 -6.13
CA SER A 253 5.87 18.69 -5.57
C SER A 253 4.52 18.46 -6.26
N LEU A 254 3.42 18.86 -5.59
CA LEU A 254 2.10 18.75 -6.23
C LEU A 254 1.98 19.65 -7.47
N ASN A 255 2.61 20.82 -7.47
CA ASN A 255 2.62 21.69 -8.64
C ASN A 255 3.37 21.06 -9.82
N GLN A 256 4.55 20.47 -9.59
CA GLN A 256 5.29 19.72 -10.62
C GLN A 256 4.49 18.52 -11.13
N LEU A 257 3.82 17.78 -10.22
CA LEU A 257 3.01 16.64 -10.60
C LEU A 257 1.85 17.03 -11.53
N ILE A 258 1.19 18.17 -11.26
CA ILE A 258 0.11 18.69 -12.11
C ILE A 258 0.69 19.13 -13.48
N GLU A 259 1.86 19.72 -13.51
CA GLU A 259 2.53 20.10 -14.76
C GLU A 259 2.86 18.88 -15.62
N GLU A 260 3.41 17.81 -15.01
CA GLU A 260 3.64 16.53 -15.70
C GLU A 260 2.34 15.95 -16.27
N MET A 261 1.26 15.99 -15.51
CA MET A 261 -0.04 15.53 -15.98
C MET A 261 -0.62 16.40 -17.09
N ASN A 262 -0.49 17.75 -17.00
CA ASN A 262 -0.90 18.66 -18.07
C ASN A 262 -0.18 18.34 -19.39
N GLN A 263 1.12 18.10 -19.33
CA GLN A 263 1.92 17.73 -20.51
C GLN A 263 1.53 16.37 -21.05
N LEU A 264 1.31 15.38 -20.19
CA LEU A 264 0.96 14.02 -20.59
C LEU A 264 -0.42 13.94 -21.27
N VAL A 265 -1.40 14.65 -20.72
CA VAL A 265 -2.80 14.63 -21.23
C VAL A 265 -3.00 15.66 -22.36
N GLY A 266 -2.15 16.69 -22.44
CA GLY A 266 -2.31 17.80 -23.40
C GLY A 266 -3.43 18.78 -23.03
N LEU A 267 -3.89 18.76 -21.76
CA LEU A 267 -4.94 19.63 -21.23
C LEU A 267 -4.43 20.33 -19.97
N SER A 268 -4.95 21.53 -19.69
CA SER A 268 -4.63 22.27 -18.46
C SER A 268 -5.76 22.13 -17.45
N LEU A 269 -5.50 21.42 -16.35
CA LEU A 269 -6.47 21.25 -15.27
C LEU A 269 -6.57 22.51 -14.41
N PRO A 270 -7.77 23.12 -14.25
CA PRO A 270 -7.96 24.24 -13.35
C PRO A 270 -7.60 23.87 -11.90
N VAL A 271 -6.83 24.72 -11.25
CA VAL A 271 -6.39 24.51 -9.86
C VAL A 271 -6.86 25.66 -8.99
N SER A 272 -7.34 25.34 -7.79
CA SER A 272 -7.62 26.31 -6.73
C SER A 272 -6.80 26.00 -5.47
N TYR A 273 -6.32 27.04 -4.80
CA TYR A 273 -5.53 26.92 -3.58
C TYR A 273 -6.40 27.20 -2.36
N GLN A 274 -6.30 26.36 -1.36
CA GLN A 274 -7.02 26.47 -0.10
C GLN A 274 -6.03 26.61 1.05
N LYS A 275 -6.52 27.00 2.23
CA LYS A 275 -5.70 27.05 3.44
C LYS A 275 -5.04 25.69 3.71
N GLU A 276 -3.77 25.70 4.11
CA GLU A 276 -3.02 24.51 4.52
C GLU A 276 -3.77 23.75 5.63
N ARG A 277 -3.73 22.42 5.57
CA ARG A 277 -4.32 21.54 6.58
C ARG A 277 -3.40 21.43 7.78
N ASP A 278 -3.95 21.54 8.98
CA ASP A 278 -3.19 21.35 10.19
C ASP A 278 -2.68 19.91 10.29
N GLY A 279 -1.39 19.73 10.57
CA GLY A 279 -0.76 18.41 10.68
C GLY A 279 -0.38 17.73 9.36
N ASP A 280 -0.51 18.41 8.22
CA ASP A 280 -0.06 17.86 6.93
C ASP A 280 1.48 17.85 6.87
N ILE A 281 2.04 16.72 6.41
CA ILE A 281 3.49 16.56 6.25
C ILE A 281 3.91 17.32 5.00
N LYS A 282 4.77 18.34 5.16
CA LYS A 282 5.19 19.17 4.03
C LYS A 282 6.14 18.42 3.08
N TYR A 283 7.10 17.66 3.59
CA TYR A 283 8.11 16.98 2.79
C TYR A 283 8.19 15.51 3.15
N SER A 284 8.18 14.64 2.14
CA SER A 284 8.32 13.20 2.30
C SER A 284 9.22 12.63 1.22
N LEU A 285 10.30 11.97 1.64
CA LEU A 285 11.33 11.38 0.78
C LEU A 285 11.90 10.14 1.46
N SER A 286 11.95 9.02 0.75
CA SER A 286 12.55 7.78 1.26
C SER A 286 14.07 7.76 1.09
N ASP A 287 14.74 7.05 1.99
CA ASP A 287 16.00 6.38 1.72
C ASP A 287 15.67 4.89 1.62
N SER A 288 15.83 4.30 0.46
CA SER A 288 15.55 2.89 0.17
C SER A 288 16.85 2.07 0.01
N SER A 289 17.95 2.55 0.59
CA SER A 289 19.29 1.93 0.46
C SER A 289 19.30 0.49 0.97
N ASP A 290 18.61 0.20 2.07
CA ASP A 290 18.52 -1.16 2.63
C ASP A 290 17.77 -2.10 1.67
N LEU A 291 16.68 -1.63 1.04
CA LEU A 291 15.95 -2.39 0.04
C LEU A 291 16.77 -2.59 -1.24
N LYS A 292 17.54 -1.57 -1.66
CA LYS A 292 18.50 -1.68 -2.77
C LYS A 292 19.57 -2.74 -2.48
N GLY A 293 19.96 -2.90 -1.22
CA GLY A 293 20.84 -3.99 -0.77
C GLY A 293 20.29 -5.39 -1.05
N LEU A 294 18.96 -5.56 -1.15
CA LEU A 294 18.31 -6.81 -1.57
C LEU A 294 18.24 -6.99 -3.09
N GLY A 295 18.69 -6.00 -3.87
CA GLY A 295 18.65 -6.00 -5.33
C GLY A 295 17.47 -5.21 -5.93
N PHE A 296 16.77 -4.39 -5.12
CA PHE A 296 15.72 -3.50 -5.61
C PHE A 296 16.30 -2.35 -6.43
N SER A 297 15.63 -2.06 -7.54
CA SER A 297 15.87 -0.84 -8.33
C SER A 297 14.52 -0.43 -8.92
N PRO A 298 13.98 0.74 -8.55
CA PRO A 298 12.77 1.23 -9.19
C PRO A 298 13.03 1.44 -10.68
N VAL A 299 12.13 0.95 -11.51
CA VAL A 299 12.26 0.96 -12.97
C VAL A 299 11.50 2.13 -13.58
N TYR A 300 10.41 2.55 -12.92
CA TYR A 300 9.50 3.54 -13.48
C TYR A 300 9.79 4.93 -12.93
N SER A 301 10.10 5.86 -13.84
CA SER A 301 9.99 7.31 -13.56
C SER A 301 8.53 7.70 -13.31
N ILE A 302 8.31 8.87 -12.73
CA ILE A 302 6.94 9.37 -12.52
C ILE A 302 6.18 9.49 -13.85
N GLN A 303 6.84 9.95 -14.93
CA GLN A 303 6.26 10.11 -16.25
C GLN A 303 5.82 8.76 -16.83
N GLU A 304 6.69 7.75 -16.81
CA GLU A 304 6.37 6.41 -17.31
C GLU A 304 5.24 5.74 -16.52
N GLY A 305 5.25 5.87 -15.20
CA GLY A 305 4.20 5.35 -14.35
C GLY A 305 2.85 6.04 -14.58
N LEU A 306 2.83 7.37 -14.73
CA LEU A 306 1.63 8.14 -15.05
C LEU A 306 1.06 7.75 -16.42
N GLN A 307 1.93 7.57 -17.44
CA GLN A 307 1.52 7.14 -18.77
C GLN A 307 0.85 5.76 -18.74
N LYS A 308 1.43 4.79 -18.02
CA LYS A 308 0.86 3.46 -17.84
C LYS A 308 -0.48 3.52 -17.09
N TYR A 309 -0.57 4.35 -16.06
CA TYR A 309 -1.80 4.51 -15.28
C TYR A 309 -2.92 5.13 -16.11
N LEU A 310 -2.63 6.19 -16.86
CA LEU A 310 -3.59 6.82 -17.77
C LEU A 310 -4.11 5.82 -18.81
N LYS A 311 -3.21 5.07 -19.45
CA LYS A 311 -3.58 4.03 -20.41
C LYS A 311 -4.50 2.95 -19.81
N PHE A 312 -4.22 2.52 -18.58
CA PHE A 312 -5.08 1.56 -17.88
C PHE A 312 -6.47 2.16 -17.64
N THR A 313 -6.56 3.40 -17.18
CA THR A 313 -7.82 4.08 -16.88
C THR A 313 -8.70 4.22 -18.13
N HIS A 314 -8.11 4.62 -19.27
CA HIS A 314 -8.84 4.67 -20.55
C HIS A 314 -9.36 3.30 -20.98
N ASN A 315 -8.55 2.24 -20.84
CA ASN A 315 -8.98 0.89 -21.21
C ASN A 315 -10.10 0.35 -20.32
N THR A 316 -10.17 0.79 -19.07
CA THR A 316 -11.22 0.35 -18.13
C THR A 316 -12.56 1.06 -18.35
N GLN A 317 -12.53 2.31 -18.82
CA GLN A 317 -13.75 3.06 -19.16
C GLN A 317 -14.41 2.62 -20.48
N ASN A 318 -13.64 2.01 -21.37
CA ASN A 318 -14.13 1.52 -22.66
C ASN A 318 -14.68 0.08 -22.59
N ARG A 319 -14.75 -0.52 -21.40
CA ARG A 319 -15.35 -1.83 -21.14
C ARG A 319 -16.69 -1.69 -20.43
#